data_df85ce1cbedaf47a998288acde7bc630
#
_entry.id   df85ce1cbedaf47a998288acde7bc630
#
_cell.length_a   1.000
_cell.length_b   1.000
_cell.length_c   1.000
_cell.angle_alpha   90.00
_cell.angle_beta   90.00
_cell.angle_gamma   90.00
#
_symmetry.space_group_name_H-M   'P 1'
#
loop_
_entity.id
_entity.type
_entity.pdbx_description
1 polymer ?
#
loop_
_entity_poly.entity_id
_entity_poly.type
_entity_poly.pdbx_seq_one_letter_code
_entity_poly.pdbx_strand_id
1 'polypeptide(L)'
;MPNKVPNKARKRRGRETELIFANYLKKEGWLHAEASSSSAAGSDIKGVIGVDWELKARADFNPSSAMKQQSKRIKEGVIPIAVLRQNGQGEADIENWPACVPVSIMIKLLKEAGYL
;
A
#
# COMPACT_ATOMS: atom_id res chain seq x y z
N MET A 1 11.23 17.09 22.64
CA MET A 1 10.42 15.88 22.54
C MET A 1 9.61 15.93 21.27
N PRO A 2 9.78 14.95 20.42
CA PRO A 2 8.91 14.90 19.26
C PRO A 2 7.47 14.68 19.72
N ASN A 3 6.55 15.45 19.18
CA ASN A 3 5.15 15.30 19.46
C ASN A 3 4.66 14.04 18.78
N LYS A 4 4.31 13.05 19.57
CA LYS A 4 3.68 11.85 19.02
C LYS A 4 2.24 12.17 18.64
N VAL A 5 1.86 11.80 17.43
CA VAL A 5 0.47 11.86 17.02
C VAL A 5 -0.33 10.87 17.88
N PRO A 6 -1.46 11.28 18.47
CA PRO A 6 -2.28 10.37 19.28
C PRO A 6 -2.68 9.12 18.49
N ASN A 7 -2.74 7.96 19.15
CA ASN A 7 -3.11 6.70 18.50
C ASN A 7 -4.42 6.78 17.72
N LYS A 8 -5.40 7.49 18.27
CA LYS A 8 -6.71 7.67 17.62
C LYS A 8 -6.55 8.37 16.27
N ALA A 9 -5.75 9.44 16.23
CA ALA A 9 -5.51 10.20 15.00
C ALA A 9 -4.72 9.37 13.97
N ARG A 10 -3.75 8.57 14.42
CA ARG A 10 -2.97 7.68 13.54
C ARG A 10 -3.85 6.59 12.92
N LYS A 11 -4.74 6.00 13.70
CA LYS A 11 -5.68 4.98 13.21
C LYS A 11 -6.63 5.58 12.18
N ARG A 12 -7.11 6.79 12.43
CA ARG A 12 -7.99 7.50 11.51
C ARG A 12 -7.30 7.77 10.18
N ARG A 13 -6.06 8.27 10.23
CA ARG A 13 -5.28 8.56 9.03
C ARG A 13 -4.99 7.29 8.23
N GLY A 14 -4.67 6.19 8.92
CA GLY A 14 -4.45 4.89 8.28
C GLY A 14 -5.69 4.41 7.56
N ARG A 15 -6.83 4.46 8.22
CA ARG A 15 -8.11 4.04 7.62
C ARG A 15 -8.52 4.93 6.45
N GLU A 16 -8.37 6.24 6.61
CA GLU A 16 -8.62 7.20 5.54
C GLU A 16 -7.77 6.90 4.32
N THR A 17 -6.47 6.64 4.53
CA THR A 17 -5.53 6.31 3.46
C THR A 17 -5.97 5.06 2.70
N GLU A 18 -6.40 4.02 3.41
CA GLU A 18 -6.88 2.78 2.81
C GLU A 18 -8.13 3.03 1.95
N LEU A 19 -9.07 3.81 2.46
CA LEU A 19 -10.31 4.14 1.74
C LEU A 19 -10.03 4.96 0.49
N ILE A 20 -9.16 5.96 0.60
CA ILE A 20 -8.74 6.79 -0.54
C ILE A 20 -8.10 5.91 -1.62
N PHE A 21 -7.20 5.04 -1.21
CA PHE A 21 -6.47 4.20 -2.14
C PHE A 21 -7.38 3.18 -2.83
N ALA A 22 -8.29 2.55 -2.10
CA ALA A 22 -9.26 1.62 -2.67
C ALA A 22 -10.14 2.32 -3.72
N ASN A 23 -10.58 3.53 -3.44
CA ASN A 23 -11.36 4.31 -4.40
C ASN A 23 -10.56 4.66 -5.64
N TYR A 24 -9.29 4.98 -5.48
CA TYR A 24 -8.39 5.24 -6.59
C TYR A 24 -8.25 4.01 -7.50
N LEU A 25 -8.04 2.84 -6.91
CA LEU A 25 -7.95 1.59 -7.66
C LEU A 25 -9.24 1.29 -8.43
N LYS A 26 -10.39 1.57 -7.85
CA LYS A 26 -11.68 1.40 -8.55
C LYS A 26 -11.74 2.27 -9.79
N LYS A 27 -11.32 3.52 -9.69
CA LYS A 27 -11.29 4.46 -10.82
C LYS A 27 -10.33 3.99 -11.91
N GLU A 28 -9.25 3.31 -11.52
CA GLU A 28 -8.26 2.81 -12.45
C GLU A 28 -8.64 1.45 -13.08
N GLY A 29 -9.77 0.86 -12.68
CA GLY A 29 -10.29 -0.33 -13.33
C GLY A 29 -10.45 -1.55 -12.44
N TRP A 30 -9.98 -1.52 -11.20
CA TRP A 30 -10.17 -2.63 -10.25
C TRP A 30 -11.48 -2.43 -9.51
N LEU A 31 -12.57 -2.83 -10.15
CA LEU A 31 -13.93 -2.52 -9.71
C LEU A 31 -14.29 -3.08 -8.33
N HIS A 32 -13.60 -4.13 -7.91
CA HIS A 32 -13.86 -4.80 -6.64
C HIS A 32 -12.85 -4.44 -5.55
N ALA A 33 -11.96 -3.47 -5.81
CA ALA A 33 -11.00 -3.04 -4.81
C ALA A 33 -11.73 -2.44 -3.61
N GLU A 34 -11.37 -2.91 -2.42
CA GLU A 34 -12.03 -2.50 -1.19
C GLU A 34 -11.04 -2.53 -0.04
N ALA A 35 -11.11 -1.53 0.84
CA ALA A 35 -10.27 -1.52 2.03
C ALA A 35 -10.66 -2.69 2.93
N SER A 36 -9.66 -3.44 3.41
CA SER A 36 -9.89 -4.56 4.31
C SER A 36 -10.36 -4.07 5.67
N SER A 37 -11.04 -4.94 6.42
CA SER A 37 -11.43 -4.64 7.79
C SER A 37 -10.18 -4.31 8.62
N SER A 38 -10.28 -3.31 9.50
CA SER A 38 -9.16 -2.88 10.35
C SER A 38 -8.64 -4.00 11.26
N SER A 39 -9.45 -5.03 11.51
CA SER A 39 -9.05 -6.19 12.31
C SER A 39 -8.59 -7.37 11.46
N ALA A 40 -8.68 -7.27 10.13
CA ALA A 40 -8.30 -8.37 9.26
C ALA A 40 -6.77 -8.47 9.13
N ALA A 41 -6.26 -9.70 9.16
CA ALA A 41 -4.87 -9.97 8.80
C ALA A 41 -4.73 -10.00 7.29
N GLY A 42 -3.53 -9.73 6.78
CA GLY A 42 -3.24 -9.82 5.36
C GLY A 42 -3.23 -8.48 4.65
N SER A 43 -3.56 -8.49 3.37
CA SER A 43 -3.52 -7.30 2.53
C SER A 43 -4.46 -6.21 3.03
N ASP A 44 -4.01 -4.96 2.98
CA ASP A 44 -4.83 -3.81 3.39
C ASP A 44 -5.94 -3.51 2.37
N ILE A 45 -5.81 -3.98 1.15
CA ILE A 45 -6.83 -3.86 0.11
C ILE A 45 -7.15 -5.26 -0.40
N LYS A 46 -8.42 -5.60 -0.46
CA LYS A 46 -8.90 -6.84 -1.06
C LYS A 46 -9.54 -6.55 -2.41
N GLY A 47 -9.83 -7.58 -3.20
CA GLY A 47 -10.47 -7.44 -4.49
C GLY A 47 -9.53 -7.13 -5.65
N VAL A 48 -8.22 -7.17 -5.42
CA VAL A 48 -7.19 -7.08 -6.47
C VAL A 48 -6.45 -8.41 -6.47
N ILE A 49 -6.84 -9.29 -7.36
CA ILE A 49 -6.32 -10.65 -7.41
C ILE A 49 -4.82 -10.66 -7.70
N GLY A 50 -4.06 -11.41 -6.91
CA GLY A 50 -2.62 -11.58 -7.14
C GLY A 50 -1.75 -10.46 -6.59
N VAL A 51 -2.31 -9.53 -5.85
CA VAL A 51 -1.55 -8.42 -5.26
C VAL A 51 -1.81 -8.33 -3.76
N ASP A 52 -0.75 -8.24 -2.98
CA ASP A 52 -0.80 -7.95 -1.56
C ASP A 52 -0.42 -6.49 -1.36
N TRP A 53 -1.30 -5.72 -0.74
CA TRP A 53 -1.11 -4.29 -0.52
C TRP A 53 -0.80 -4.03 0.95
N GLU A 54 0.25 -3.26 1.20
CA GLU A 54 0.56 -2.71 2.51
C GLU A 54 0.56 -1.20 2.40
N LEU A 55 -0.35 -0.54 3.11
CA LEU A 55 -0.47 0.92 3.06
C LEU A 55 0.04 1.51 4.37
N LYS A 56 0.94 2.47 4.26
CA LYS A 56 1.50 3.17 5.41
C LYS A 56 1.30 4.67 5.24
N ALA A 57 0.77 5.31 6.27
CA ALA A 57 0.53 6.75 6.31
C ALA A 57 1.25 7.32 7.53
N ARG A 58 2.57 7.41 7.43
CA ARG A 58 3.44 7.83 8.53
C ARG A 58 4.33 8.99 8.12
N ALA A 59 4.78 9.74 9.13
CA ALA A 59 5.74 10.82 8.94
C ALA A 59 7.10 10.31 8.47
N ASP A 60 7.52 9.16 9.00
CA ASP A 60 8.78 8.53 8.65
C ASP A 60 8.59 7.53 7.49
N PHE A 61 9.52 7.58 6.58
CA PHE A 61 9.51 6.72 5.41
C PHE A 61 10.33 5.46 5.67
N ASN A 62 9.68 4.30 5.74
CA ASN A 62 10.39 3.03 5.97
C ASN A 62 9.79 1.90 5.13
N PRO A 63 10.15 1.83 3.83
CA PRO A 63 9.65 0.76 2.95
C PRO A 63 10.13 -0.63 3.35
N SER A 64 11.33 -0.76 3.91
CA SER A 64 11.88 -2.05 4.33
C SER A 64 11.01 -2.71 5.39
N SER A 65 10.52 -1.93 6.35
CA SER A 65 9.63 -2.42 7.41
C SER A 65 8.33 -2.98 6.82
N ALA A 66 7.72 -2.25 5.89
CA ALA A 66 6.49 -2.67 5.23
C ALA A 66 6.68 -3.95 4.44
N MET A 67 7.74 -4.03 3.64
CA MET A 67 8.05 -5.21 2.84
C MET A 67 8.38 -6.43 3.69
N LYS A 68 9.07 -6.23 4.80
CA LYS A 68 9.36 -7.30 5.76
C LYS A 68 8.07 -7.86 6.37
N GLN A 69 7.12 -6.99 6.68
CA GLN A 69 5.81 -7.38 7.18
C GLN A 69 5.06 -8.22 6.15
N GLN A 70 5.08 -7.79 4.89
CA GLN A 70 4.44 -8.52 3.79
C GLN A 70 5.08 -9.90 3.55
N SER A 71 6.41 -10.00 3.65
CA SER A 71 7.13 -11.25 3.36
C SER A 71 6.70 -12.40 4.26
N LYS A 72 6.15 -12.11 5.43
CA LYS A 72 5.68 -13.12 6.37
C LYS A 72 4.37 -13.79 5.95
N ARG A 73 3.63 -13.19 5.02
CA ARG A 73 2.30 -13.67 4.63
C ARG A 73 2.13 -13.90 3.14
N ILE A 74 3.14 -13.56 2.35
CA ILE A 74 3.07 -13.65 0.89
C ILE A 74 3.07 -15.11 0.45
N LYS A 75 2.18 -15.42 -0.48
CA LYS A 75 2.12 -16.72 -1.16
C LYS A 75 2.78 -16.61 -2.52
N GLU A 76 3.19 -17.76 -3.06
CA GLU A 76 3.76 -17.81 -4.40
C GLU A 76 2.80 -17.23 -5.43
N GLY A 77 3.33 -16.43 -6.35
CA GLY A 77 2.54 -15.80 -7.41
C GLY A 77 1.86 -14.51 -7.01
N VAL A 78 1.95 -14.11 -5.74
CA VAL A 78 1.38 -12.85 -5.26
C VAL A 78 2.43 -11.76 -5.27
N ILE A 79 2.09 -10.60 -5.82
CA ILE A 79 3.00 -9.46 -5.89
C ILE A 79 2.80 -8.58 -4.65
N PRO A 80 3.87 -8.39 -3.83
CA PRO A 80 3.78 -7.47 -2.69
C PRO A 80 4.07 -6.04 -3.14
N ILE A 81 3.18 -5.12 -2.79
CA ILE A 81 3.38 -3.69 -3.06
C ILE A 81 3.14 -2.93 -1.76
N ALA A 82 4.12 -2.12 -1.35
CA ALA A 82 3.98 -1.23 -0.21
C ALA A 82 3.80 0.19 -0.71
N VAL A 83 2.67 0.80 -0.39
CA VAL A 83 2.36 2.19 -0.77
C VAL A 83 2.51 3.07 0.46
N LEU A 84 3.23 4.17 0.28
CA LEU A 84 3.65 5.03 1.38
C LEU A 84 3.10 6.44 1.16
N ARG A 85 2.11 6.80 1.98
CA ARG A 85 1.59 8.17 1.99
C ARG A 85 2.40 8.97 2.99
N GLN A 86 3.25 9.86 2.49
CA GLN A 86 4.09 10.70 3.33
C GLN A 86 3.29 11.88 3.88
N ASN A 87 3.82 12.52 4.93
CA ASN A 87 3.25 13.77 5.43
C ASN A 87 3.23 14.81 4.33
N GLY A 88 2.13 15.56 4.25
CA GLY A 88 1.95 16.56 3.22
C GLY A 88 1.38 16.03 1.92
N GLN A 89 1.26 14.72 1.76
CA GLN A 89 0.63 14.13 0.58
C GLN A 89 -0.83 13.81 0.88
N GLY A 90 -1.73 14.54 0.24
CA GLY A 90 -3.16 14.29 0.35
C GLY A 90 -3.68 13.40 -0.76
N GLU A 91 -5.00 13.29 -0.82
CA GLU A 91 -5.69 12.52 -1.86
C GLU A 91 -5.35 13.03 -3.27
N ALA A 92 -5.22 14.34 -3.43
CA ALA A 92 -4.90 14.95 -4.73
C ALA A 92 -3.54 14.53 -5.27
N ASP A 93 -2.64 14.08 -4.40
CA ASP A 93 -1.29 13.67 -4.77
C ASP A 93 -1.13 12.16 -4.91
N ILE A 94 -2.23 11.41 -4.90
CA ILE A 94 -2.18 9.94 -4.85
C ILE A 94 -1.34 9.32 -5.97
N GLU A 95 -1.32 9.93 -7.15
CA GLU A 95 -0.51 9.45 -8.26
C GLU A 95 0.98 9.50 -7.97
N ASN A 96 1.40 10.30 -7.01
CA ASN A 96 2.78 10.49 -6.62
C ASN A 96 3.13 9.82 -5.29
N TRP A 97 2.20 9.09 -4.69
CA TRP A 97 2.54 8.31 -3.49
C TRP A 97 3.52 7.23 -3.91
N PRO A 98 4.65 7.10 -3.20
CA PRO A 98 5.61 6.05 -3.55
C PRO A 98 5.01 4.66 -3.42
N ALA A 99 5.23 3.83 -4.43
CA ALA A 99 4.86 2.42 -4.39
C ALA A 99 6.16 1.61 -4.48
N CYS A 100 6.41 0.78 -3.49
CA CYS A 100 7.66 0.02 -3.37
C CYS A 100 7.41 -1.47 -3.56
N VAL A 101 8.28 -2.09 -4.34
CA VAL A 101 8.26 -3.54 -4.57
C VAL A 101 9.69 -4.08 -4.43
N PRO A 102 9.85 -5.38 -4.10
CA PRO A 102 11.18 -5.99 -4.18
C PRO A 102 11.77 -5.85 -5.59
N VAL A 103 13.09 -5.67 -5.67
CA VAL A 103 13.75 -5.46 -6.96
C VAL A 103 13.45 -6.58 -7.95
N SER A 104 13.43 -7.85 -7.49
CA SER A 104 13.12 -8.99 -8.36
C SER A 104 11.73 -8.90 -8.99
N ILE A 105 10.77 -8.39 -8.23
CA ILE A 105 9.41 -8.19 -8.73
C ILE A 105 9.36 -7.06 -9.75
N MET A 106 10.06 -5.96 -9.48
CA MET A 106 10.13 -4.85 -10.43
C MET A 106 10.72 -5.30 -11.76
N ILE A 107 11.81 -6.07 -11.74
CA ILE A 107 12.44 -6.60 -12.95
C ILE A 107 11.44 -7.45 -13.74
N LYS A 108 10.74 -8.34 -13.04
CA LYS A 108 9.73 -9.20 -13.68
C LYS A 108 8.65 -8.36 -14.36
N LEU A 109 8.11 -7.37 -13.65
CA LEU A 109 7.07 -6.51 -14.20
C LEU A 109 7.55 -5.72 -15.41
N LEU A 110 8.78 -5.22 -15.37
CA LEU A 110 9.36 -4.48 -16.50
C LEU A 110 9.50 -5.38 -17.73
N LYS A 111 9.94 -6.63 -17.55
CA LYS A 111 10.02 -7.58 -18.65
C LYS A 111 8.65 -7.87 -19.26
N GLU A 112 7.64 -8.09 -18.41
CA GLU A 112 6.28 -8.35 -18.85
C GLU A 112 5.69 -7.14 -19.58
N ALA A 113 6.10 -5.93 -19.19
CA ALA A 113 5.65 -4.70 -19.83
C ALA A 113 6.41 -4.37 -21.12
N GLY A 114 7.39 -5.17 -21.50
CA GLY A 114 8.08 -5.01 -22.77
C GLY A 114 9.35 -4.14 -22.73
N TYR A 115 9.92 -3.95 -21.55
CA TYR A 115 11.12 -3.10 -21.38
C TYR A 115 12.43 -3.90 -21.46
N LEU A 116 12.40 -5.10 -21.93
CA LEU A 116 13.60 -5.91 -22.09
C LEU A 116 14.23 -5.64 -23.47
#